data_3dc33efdf382590459285a9f0b56551b
#
_entry.id   3dc33efdf382590459285a9f0b56551b
#
_cell.length_a   1.000
_cell.length_b   1.000
_cell.length_c   1.000
_cell.angle_alpha   90.00
_cell.angle_beta   90.00
_cell.angle_gamma   90.00
#
_symmetry.space_group_name_H-M   'P 1'
#
loop_
_entity.id
_entity.type
_entity.pdbx_description
1 polymer ?
#
loop_
_entity_poly.entity_id
_entity_poly.type
_entity_poly.pdbx_seq_one_letter_code
_entity_poly.pdbx_strand_id
1 'polypeptide(L)'
;MSHISFSEMKIWNECSYRHKLEYLEGHRSFKGNEYTAFGNAVHSYCESALIKEVKDPNKLFNDEFVKALEKLIVDGIDLDQKLVSQMEPQGEGILPEVLPGINDYFEDGFEVLKTEEELYENMEGTDYKFKGF
;
A
#
# COMPACT_ATOMS: atom_id res chain seq x y z
N MET A 1 -7.15 -18.50 -13.54
CA MET A 1 -8.46 -18.52 -12.86
C MET A 1 -8.84 -17.09 -12.51
N SER A 2 -10.05 -16.70 -12.82
CA SER A 2 -10.52 -15.34 -12.53
C SER A 2 -10.68 -15.12 -11.02
N HIS A 3 -10.32 -13.95 -10.55
CA HIS A 3 -10.49 -13.57 -9.15
C HIS A 3 -11.22 -12.23 -9.06
N ILE A 4 -11.86 -12.00 -7.94
CA ILE A 4 -12.50 -10.75 -7.57
C ILE A 4 -11.82 -10.24 -6.30
N SER A 5 -11.32 -9.00 -6.32
CA SER A 5 -10.69 -8.39 -5.16
C SER A 5 -11.70 -7.57 -4.34
N PHE A 6 -11.37 -7.32 -3.08
CA PHE A 6 -12.15 -6.41 -2.23
C PHE A 6 -12.29 -5.02 -2.86
N SER A 7 -11.20 -4.50 -3.42
CA SER A 7 -11.21 -3.19 -4.10
C SER A 7 -12.13 -3.16 -5.30
N GLU A 8 -12.17 -4.25 -6.07
CA GLU A 8 -13.09 -4.42 -7.20
C GLU A 8 -14.56 -4.43 -6.75
N MET A 9 -14.88 -5.22 -5.72
CA MET A 9 -16.22 -5.26 -5.14
C MET A 9 -16.67 -3.90 -4.62
N LYS A 10 -15.77 -3.15 -3.96
CA LYS A 10 -16.06 -1.81 -3.47
C LYS A 10 -16.44 -0.87 -4.61
N ILE A 11 -15.67 -0.86 -5.69
CA ILE A 11 -15.95 -0.02 -6.87
C ILE A 11 -17.26 -0.44 -7.54
N TRP A 12 -17.50 -1.73 -7.66
CA TRP A 12 -18.78 -2.22 -8.22
C TRP A 12 -19.98 -1.76 -7.38
N ASN A 13 -19.87 -1.83 -6.06
CA ASN A 13 -20.93 -1.39 -5.14
C ASN A 13 -21.17 0.13 -5.18
N GLU A 14 -20.12 0.92 -5.36
CA GLU A 14 -20.23 2.37 -5.52
C GLU A 14 -20.83 2.78 -6.87
N CYS A 15 -20.35 2.17 -7.96
CA CYS A 15 -20.80 2.44 -9.31
C CYS A 15 -20.44 1.28 -10.26
N SER A 16 -21.45 0.50 -10.66
CA SER A 16 -21.25 -0.63 -11.58
C SER A 16 -20.73 -0.22 -12.95
N TYR A 17 -21.04 0.98 -13.42
CA TYR A 17 -20.50 1.52 -14.67
C TYR A 17 -19.00 1.84 -14.59
N ARG A 18 -18.55 2.43 -13.47
CA ARG A 18 -17.13 2.62 -13.19
C ARG A 18 -16.40 1.29 -13.12
N HIS A 19 -16.97 0.28 -12.45
CA HIS A 19 -16.42 -1.07 -12.42
C HIS A 19 -16.25 -1.64 -13.84
N LYS A 20 -17.26 -1.51 -14.69
CA LYS A 20 -17.19 -1.95 -16.09
C LYS A 20 -15.99 -1.31 -16.81
N LEU A 21 -15.85 0.00 -16.72
CA LEU A 21 -14.77 0.74 -17.39
C LEU A 21 -13.38 0.33 -16.86
N GLU A 22 -13.20 0.28 -15.54
CA GLU A 22 -11.89 0.06 -14.94
C GLU A 22 -11.45 -1.42 -14.94
N TYR A 23 -12.35 -2.35 -14.68
CA TYR A 23 -12.02 -3.77 -14.50
C TYR A 23 -12.34 -4.65 -15.69
N LEU A 24 -13.41 -4.38 -16.43
CA LEU A 24 -13.78 -5.19 -17.60
C LEU A 24 -13.17 -4.65 -18.90
N GLU A 25 -13.13 -3.33 -19.07
CA GLU A 25 -12.61 -2.68 -20.27
C GLU A 25 -11.17 -2.15 -20.10
N GLY A 26 -10.61 -2.18 -18.90
CA GLY A 26 -9.23 -1.80 -18.63
C GLY A 26 -8.92 -0.30 -18.67
N HIS A 27 -9.92 0.56 -18.62
CA HIS A 27 -9.78 2.02 -18.65
C HIS A 27 -9.36 2.59 -17.29
N ARG A 28 -8.22 2.16 -16.75
CA ARG A 28 -7.67 2.72 -15.52
C ARG A 28 -6.85 3.95 -15.83
N SER A 29 -7.32 5.13 -15.36
CA SER A 29 -6.62 6.41 -15.53
C SER A 29 -5.62 6.71 -14.42
N PHE A 30 -5.93 6.32 -13.19
CA PHE A 30 -5.07 6.59 -12.04
C PHE A 30 -3.96 5.55 -11.92
N LYS A 31 -2.72 5.99 -12.06
CA LYS A 31 -1.51 5.15 -11.97
C LYS A 31 -0.72 5.37 -10.67
N GLY A 32 -1.19 6.24 -9.81
CA GLY A 32 -0.50 6.67 -8.60
C GLY A 32 -0.07 8.13 -8.66
N ASN A 33 0.46 8.60 -7.56
CA ASN A 33 1.05 9.93 -7.39
C ASN A 33 2.07 9.91 -6.24
N GLU A 34 2.61 11.05 -5.87
CA GLU A 34 3.58 11.21 -4.78
C GLU A 34 3.03 10.67 -3.44
N TYR A 35 1.74 10.87 -3.16
CA TYR A 35 1.10 10.38 -1.93
C TYR A 35 1.05 8.85 -1.88
N THR A 36 0.77 8.19 -3.00
CA THR A 36 0.80 6.73 -3.07
C THR A 36 2.22 6.18 -2.92
N ALA A 37 3.21 6.85 -3.51
CA ALA A 37 4.62 6.50 -3.35
C ALA A 37 5.07 6.63 -1.89
N PHE A 38 4.72 7.73 -1.24
CA PHE A 38 5.00 7.98 0.17
C PHE A 38 4.34 6.93 1.07
N GLY A 39 3.04 6.69 0.88
CA GLY A 39 2.30 5.68 1.64
C GLY A 39 2.89 4.29 1.52
N ASN A 40 3.28 3.88 0.32
CA ASN A 40 3.94 2.59 0.09
C ASN A 40 5.27 2.47 0.82
N ALA A 41 6.07 3.54 0.83
CA ALA A 41 7.37 3.56 1.53
C ALA A 41 7.21 3.44 3.06
N VAL A 42 6.26 4.19 3.65
CA VAL A 42 5.92 4.08 5.07
C VAL A 42 5.39 2.68 5.40
N HIS A 43 4.50 2.15 4.56
CA HIS A 43 3.94 0.80 4.73
C HIS A 43 5.03 -0.28 4.73
N SER A 44 5.97 -0.22 3.79
CA SER A 44 7.11 -1.14 3.72
C SER A 44 7.97 -1.11 4.99
N TYR A 45 8.16 0.07 5.57
CA TYR A 45 8.84 0.20 6.86
C TYR A 45 8.03 -0.44 7.99
N CYS A 46 6.73 -0.15 8.09
CA CYS A 46 5.86 -0.70 9.13
C CYS A 46 5.85 -2.23 9.12
N GLU A 47 5.73 -2.85 7.95
CA GLU A 47 5.81 -4.29 7.80
C GLU A 47 7.14 -4.85 8.27
N SER A 48 8.24 -4.24 7.83
CA SER A 48 9.58 -4.68 8.21
C SER A 48 9.83 -4.52 9.70
N ALA A 49 9.41 -3.41 10.30
CA ALA A 49 9.59 -3.12 11.72
C ALA A 49 8.81 -4.07 12.65
N LEU A 50 7.67 -4.58 12.18
CA LEU A 50 6.87 -5.57 12.92
C LEU A 50 7.48 -6.97 12.92
N ILE A 51 8.23 -7.32 11.89
CA ILE A 51 8.80 -8.67 11.72
C ILE A 51 10.21 -8.76 12.31
N LYS A 52 11.00 -7.70 12.17
CA LYS A 52 12.42 -7.67 12.53
C LYS A 52 12.88 -6.29 12.96
N GLU A 53 14.02 -6.23 13.64
CA GLU A 53 14.72 -4.97 13.85
C GLU A 53 15.19 -4.37 12.51
N VAL A 54 14.83 -3.13 12.25
CA VAL A 54 15.30 -2.35 11.10
C VAL A 54 16.48 -1.50 11.54
N LYS A 55 17.68 -1.81 11.06
CA LYS A 55 18.92 -1.15 11.46
C LYS A 55 18.99 0.32 11.04
N ASP A 56 18.49 0.62 9.84
CA ASP A 56 18.47 1.96 9.26
C ASP A 56 17.09 2.26 8.67
N PRO A 57 16.16 2.74 9.52
CA PRO A 57 14.79 3.07 9.10
C PRO A 57 14.73 4.09 7.96
N ASN A 58 15.54 5.14 8.05
CA ASN A 58 15.54 6.21 7.04
C ASN A 58 16.02 5.69 5.69
N LYS A 59 17.04 4.86 5.67
CA LYS A 59 17.53 4.24 4.43
C LYS A 59 16.45 3.36 3.80
N LEU A 60 15.79 2.50 4.58
CA LEU A 60 14.73 1.63 4.08
C LEU A 60 13.59 2.47 3.47
N PHE A 61 13.12 3.47 4.19
CA PHE A 61 12.08 4.38 3.71
C PHE A 61 12.50 5.08 2.43
N ASN A 62 13.68 5.69 2.40
CA ASN A 62 14.15 6.45 1.24
C ASN A 62 14.36 5.56 0.01
N ASP A 63 14.91 4.36 0.17
CA ASP A 63 15.08 3.41 -0.93
C ASP A 63 13.72 3.01 -1.54
N GLU A 64 12.71 2.71 -0.72
CA GLU A 64 11.37 2.35 -1.17
C GLU A 64 10.61 3.56 -1.77
N PHE A 65 10.79 4.75 -1.20
CA PHE A 65 10.18 5.97 -1.71
C PHE A 65 10.74 6.34 -3.09
N VAL A 66 12.07 6.35 -3.25
CA VAL A 66 12.73 6.61 -4.54
C VAL A 66 12.30 5.59 -5.59
N LYS A 67 12.30 4.31 -5.24
CA LYS A 67 11.85 3.23 -6.14
C LYS A 67 10.40 3.43 -6.62
N ALA A 68 9.51 3.84 -5.72
CA ALA A 68 8.11 4.12 -6.07
C ALA A 68 7.99 5.36 -6.96
N LEU A 69 8.76 6.43 -6.70
CA LEU A 69 8.81 7.63 -7.54
C LEU A 69 9.37 7.33 -8.94
N GLU A 70 10.45 6.56 -9.04
CA GLU A 70 11.02 6.13 -10.31
C GLU A 70 10.00 5.37 -11.17
N LYS A 71 9.22 4.48 -10.56
CA LYS A 71 8.14 3.78 -11.24
C LYS A 71 7.10 4.74 -11.81
N LEU A 72 6.70 5.75 -11.04
CA LEU A 72 5.75 6.77 -11.51
C LEU A 72 6.29 7.55 -12.70
N ILE A 73 7.58 7.91 -12.68
CA ILE A 73 8.24 8.59 -13.81
C ILE A 73 8.24 7.71 -15.05
N VAL A 74 8.56 6.43 -14.91
CA VAL A 74 8.51 5.45 -16.03
C VAL A 74 7.08 5.33 -16.59
N ASP A 75 6.07 5.39 -15.73
CA ASP A 75 4.66 5.37 -16.11
C ASP A 75 4.16 6.69 -16.73
N GLY A 76 5.04 7.69 -16.86
CA GLY A 76 4.76 8.98 -17.48
C GLY A 76 4.07 10.00 -16.55
N ILE A 77 4.14 9.79 -15.25
CA ILE A 77 3.58 10.74 -14.27
C ILE A 77 4.59 11.87 -14.04
N ASP A 78 4.11 13.10 -14.15
CA ASP A 78 4.89 14.30 -13.82
C ASP A 78 4.79 14.55 -12.30
N LEU A 79 5.93 14.56 -11.63
CA LEU A 79 6.01 14.67 -10.18
C LEU A 79 6.21 16.11 -9.72
N ASP A 80 5.50 16.50 -8.67
CA ASP A 80 5.75 17.76 -7.96
C ASP A 80 7.00 17.63 -7.09
N GLN A 81 8.14 18.15 -7.59
CA GLN A 81 9.43 18.07 -6.91
C GLN A 81 9.44 18.79 -5.56
N LYS A 82 8.65 19.85 -5.42
CA LYS A 82 8.52 20.57 -4.14
C LYS A 82 7.82 19.70 -3.11
N LEU A 83 6.76 19.03 -3.51
CA LEU A 83 6.02 18.09 -2.65
C LEU A 83 6.90 16.91 -2.24
N VAL A 84 7.62 16.31 -3.19
CA VAL A 84 8.57 15.21 -2.92
C VAL A 84 9.62 15.62 -1.88
N SER A 85 10.23 16.81 -2.02
CA SER A 85 11.25 17.32 -1.08
C SER A 85 10.70 17.59 0.33
N GLN A 86 9.40 17.83 0.45
CA GLN A 86 8.74 18.01 1.75
C GLN A 86 8.36 16.65 2.39
N MET A 87 8.08 15.65 1.58
CA MET A 87 7.69 14.32 2.05
C MET A 87 8.82 13.55 2.71
N GLU A 88 10.05 13.67 2.22
CA GLU A 88 11.20 12.97 2.77
C GLU A 88 11.40 13.23 4.28
N PRO A 89 11.55 14.50 4.74
CA PRO A 89 11.66 14.77 6.18
C PRO A 89 10.39 14.43 6.97
N GLN A 90 9.21 14.46 6.36
CA GLN A 90 7.98 13.99 7.01
C GLN A 90 8.01 12.48 7.26
N GLY A 91 8.46 11.70 6.28
CA GLY A 91 8.66 10.26 6.43
C GLY A 91 9.62 9.95 7.56
N GLU A 92 10.80 10.56 7.55
CA GLU A 92 11.81 10.40 8.59
C GLU A 92 11.30 10.76 10.00
N GLY A 93 10.40 11.74 10.10
CA GLY A 93 9.74 12.11 11.36
C GLY A 93 8.69 11.09 11.85
N ILE A 94 8.05 10.36 10.94
CA ILE A 94 7.04 9.36 11.25
C ILE A 94 7.66 8.05 11.77
N LEU A 95 8.75 7.60 11.17
CA LEU A 95 9.33 6.28 11.44
C LEU A 95 9.63 5.99 12.91
N PRO A 96 10.22 6.93 13.70
CA PRO A 96 10.49 6.70 15.11
C PRO A 96 9.24 6.52 15.98
N GLU A 97 8.10 7.01 15.51
CA GLU A 97 6.84 6.99 16.26
C GLU A 97 6.00 5.73 16.02
N VAL A 98 6.34 4.92 15.01
CA VAL A 98 5.54 3.75 14.61
C VAL A 98 5.47 2.70 15.72
N LEU A 99 6.61 2.19 16.17
CA LEU A 99 6.64 1.16 17.24
C LEU A 99 6.16 1.67 18.60
N PRO A 100 6.56 2.87 19.07
CA PRO A 100 5.96 3.45 20.27
C PRO A 100 4.44 3.59 20.19
N GLY A 101 3.91 4.06 19.07
CA GLY A 101 2.46 4.20 18.86
C GLY A 101 1.72 2.86 18.92
N ILE A 102 2.29 1.79 18.36
CA ILE A 102 1.72 0.45 18.44
C ILE A 102 1.72 -0.06 19.88
N ASN A 103 2.84 0.10 20.61
CA ASN A 103 2.95 -0.31 22.00
C ASN A 103 1.97 0.45 22.91
N ASP A 104 1.77 1.74 22.65
CA ASP A 104 0.81 2.55 23.40
C ASP A 104 -0.63 2.11 23.14
N TYR A 105 -0.95 1.71 21.91
CA TYR A 105 -2.28 1.21 21.54
C TYR A 105 -2.59 -0.15 22.18
N PHE A 106 -1.62 -1.06 22.19
CA PHE A 106 -1.73 -2.39 22.78
C PHE A 106 -1.06 -2.43 24.15
N GLU A 107 -1.66 -1.78 25.15
CA GLU A 107 -1.11 -1.62 26.52
C GLU A 107 -0.70 -2.94 27.16
N ASP A 108 -1.45 -4.02 26.92
CA ASP A 108 -1.19 -5.38 27.43
C ASP A 108 -0.21 -6.20 26.56
N GLY A 109 0.38 -5.58 25.56
CA GLY A 109 1.24 -6.23 24.59
C GLY A 109 0.51 -6.78 23.38
N PHE A 110 1.26 -7.23 22.38
CA PHE A 110 0.71 -7.83 21.15
C PHE A 110 1.67 -8.89 20.59
N GLU A 111 1.12 -9.74 19.75
CA GLU A 111 1.87 -10.72 18.95
C GLU A 111 1.57 -10.46 17.47
N VAL A 112 2.62 -10.37 16.65
CA VAL A 112 2.49 -10.25 15.20
C VAL A 112 2.34 -11.65 14.61
N LEU A 113 1.18 -11.97 14.10
CA LEU A 113 0.94 -13.25 13.44
C LEU A 113 1.48 -13.23 12.01
N LYS A 114 1.10 -12.22 11.23
CA LYS A 114 1.54 -12.03 9.83
C LYS A 114 1.39 -10.56 9.43
N THR A 115 2.11 -10.19 8.38
CA THR A 115 1.95 -8.91 7.67
C THR A 115 1.67 -9.22 6.19
N GLU A 116 0.74 -8.51 5.57
CA GLU A 116 0.40 -8.64 4.14
C GLU A 116 0.22 -10.09 3.65
N GLU A 117 -0.56 -10.87 4.39
CA GLU A 117 -0.89 -12.23 3.96
C GLU A 117 -1.90 -12.18 2.79
N GLU A 118 -1.48 -12.66 1.64
CA GLU A 118 -2.38 -12.80 0.50
C GLU A 118 -3.40 -13.92 0.74
N LEU A 119 -4.67 -13.57 0.80
CA LEU A 119 -5.78 -14.49 0.93
C LEU A 119 -6.39 -14.79 -0.43
N TYR A 120 -6.62 -16.08 -0.70
CA TYR A 120 -7.16 -16.57 -1.96
C TYR A 120 -8.17 -17.67 -1.70
N GLU A 121 -9.45 -17.28 -1.54
CA GLU A 121 -10.53 -18.18 -1.15
C GLU A 121 -11.48 -18.48 -2.31
N ASN A 122 -11.94 -19.73 -2.41
CA ASN A 122 -12.97 -20.09 -3.38
C ASN A 122 -14.30 -19.44 -3.00
N MET A 123 -14.97 -18.85 -3.98
CA MET A 123 -16.34 -18.33 -3.79
C MET A 123 -17.33 -19.45 -4.10
N GLU A 124 -18.04 -19.91 -3.07
CA GLU A 124 -18.99 -21.01 -3.18
C GLU A 124 -20.07 -20.75 -4.26
N GLY A 125 -20.31 -21.73 -5.09
CA GLY A 125 -21.27 -21.63 -6.19
C GLY A 125 -20.81 -20.87 -7.43
N THR A 126 -19.53 -20.54 -7.52
CA THR A 126 -18.94 -19.84 -8.67
C THR A 126 -17.58 -20.42 -9.07
N ASP A 127 -17.10 -20.07 -10.26
CA ASP A 127 -15.72 -20.39 -10.73
C ASP A 127 -14.71 -19.30 -10.36
N TYR A 128 -15.10 -18.35 -9.49
CA TYR A 128 -14.26 -17.25 -9.07
C TYR A 128 -13.62 -17.50 -7.70
N LYS A 129 -12.47 -16.86 -7.50
CA LYS A 129 -11.85 -16.76 -6.19
C LYS A 129 -11.92 -15.34 -5.67
N PHE A 130 -12.07 -15.20 -4.36
CA PHE A 130 -11.94 -13.93 -3.68
C PHE A 130 -10.47 -13.70 -3.32
N LYS A 131 -9.93 -12.54 -3.70
CA LYS A 131 -8.57 -12.12 -3.37
C LYS A 131 -8.61 -10.96 -2.38
N GLY A 132 -7.85 -11.11 -1.28
CA GLY A 132 -7.67 -10.08 -0.26
C GLY A 132 -6.25 -10.07 0.30
N PHE A 133 -5.98 -9.12 1.16
CA PHE A 133 -4.78 -9.01 1.98
C PHE A 133 -5.16 -8.75 3.42
#